data_904ff91668de5a1ad36a05fd911cdd97
#
_entry.id   904ff91668de5a1ad36a05fd911cdd97
#
_cell.length_a   1.000
_cell.length_b   1.000
_cell.length_c   1.000
_cell.angle_alpha   90.00
_cell.angle_beta   90.00
_cell.angle_gamma   90.00
#
_symmetry.space_group_name_H-M   'P 1'
#
loop_
_entity.id
_entity.type
_entity.pdbx_description
1 polymer ?
#
loop_
_entity_poly.entity_id
_entity_poly.type
_entity_poly.pdbx_seq_one_letter_code
_entity_poly.pdbx_strand_id
1 'polypeptide(L)'
;MNTKETKKSIIQAGHKAVEELIKVAKEAIVDSDDDISADRLKNAAATKKLAIFDAFEILNRIELEQSILDNKPIEKEEKSFKGFAETRSR
;
A
#
# COMPACT_ATOMS: atom_id res chain seq x y z
N MET A 1 -13.83 20.35 -12.86
CA MET A 1 -13.81 19.37 -11.77
C MET A 1 -13.27 20.05 -10.51
N ASN A 2 -13.98 19.92 -9.42
CA ASN A 2 -13.52 20.54 -8.18
C ASN A 2 -12.56 19.60 -7.44
N THR A 3 -11.95 20.14 -6.41
CA THR A 3 -10.94 19.39 -5.64
C THR A 3 -11.49 18.10 -5.07
N LYS A 4 -12.72 18.12 -4.58
CA LYS A 4 -13.34 16.96 -3.98
C LYS A 4 -13.52 15.85 -5.00
N GLU A 5 -14.00 16.21 -6.19
CA GLU A 5 -14.17 15.24 -7.26
C GLU A 5 -12.83 14.68 -7.72
N THR A 6 -11.84 15.55 -7.79
CA THR A 6 -10.50 15.12 -8.18
C THR A 6 -9.95 14.13 -7.17
N LYS A 7 -10.14 14.39 -5.88
CA LYS A 7 -9.69 13.46 -4.85
C LYS A 7 -10.37 12.10 -4.96
N LYS A 8 -11.67 12.11 -5.24
CA LYS A 8 -12.40 10.86 -5.41
C LYS A 8 -11.84 10.06 -6.57
N SER A 9 -11.50 10.73 -7.65
CA SER A 9 -10.90 10.06 -8.80
C SER A 9 -9.54 9.47 -8.46
N ILE A 10 -8.75 10.19 -7.69
CA ILE A 10 -7.44 9.70 -7.27
C ILE A 10 -7.60 8.49 -6.35
N ILE A 11 -8.58 8.53 -5.46
CA ILE A 11 -8.85 7.41 -4.57
C ILE A 11 -9.23 6.18 -5.37
N GLN A 12 -10.06 6.33 -6.39
CA GLN A 12 -10.44 5.21 -7.24
C GLN A 12 -9.23 4.63 -7.96
N ALA A 13 -8.38 5.51 -8.47
CA ALA A 13 -7.15 5.08 -9.13
C ALA A 13 -6.24 4.35 -8.14
N GLY A 14 -6.21 4.82 -6.89
CA GLY A 14 -5.43 4.18 -5.86
C GLY A 14 -5.91 2.77 -5.55
N HIS A 15 -7.23 2.59 -5.46
CA HIS A 15 -7.78 1.24 -5.25
C HIS A 15 -7.39 0.30 -6.39
N LYS A 16 -7.42 0.81 -7.60
CA LYS A 16 -7.03 0.02 -8.75
C LYS A 16 -5.56 -0.37 -8.66
N ALA A 17 -4.73 0.57 -8.27
CA ALA A 17 -3.30 0.31 -8.12
C ALA A 17 -3.05 -0.74 -7.05
N VAL A 18 -3.79 -0.70 -5.95
CA VAL A 18 -3.66 -1.71 -4.90
C VAL A 18 -4.00 -3.09 -5.46
N GLU A 19 -5.06 -3.20 -6.26
CA GLU A 19 -5.41 -4.47 -6.87
C GLU A 19 -4.28 -5.01 -7.75
N GLU A 20 -3.66 -4.11 -8.51
CA GLU A 20 -2.56 -4.52 -9.37
C GLU A 20 -1.36 -4.98 -8.56
N LEU A 21 -1.08 -4.27 -7.48
CA LEU A 21 0.03 -4.65 -6.61
C LEU A 21 -0.22 -5.98 -5.93
N ILE A 22 -1.46 -6.25 -5.57
CA ILE A 22 -1.82 -7.54 -4.98
C ILE A 22 -1.54 -8.66 -5.98
N LYS A 23 -1.85 -8.43 -7.24
CA LYS A 23 -1.58 -9.42 -8.28
C LYS A 23 -0.09 -9.71 -8.38
N VAL A 24 0.71 -8.67 -8.36
CA VAL A 24 2.16 -8.82 -8.40
C VAL A 24 2.64 -9.63 -7.21
N ALA A 25 2.12 -9.31 -6.03
CA ALA A 25 2.53 -10.00 -4.81
C ALA A 25 2.14 -11.48 -4.81
N LYS A 26 1.03 -11.80 -5.45
CA LYS A 26 0.55 -13.18 -5.51
C LYS A 26 1.17 -14.00 -6.63
N GLU A 27 1.79 -13.32 -7.56
CA GLU A 27 2.37 -14.01 -8.71
C GLU A 27 3.45 -14.98 -8.26
N ALA A 28 3.34 -16.20 -8.76
CA ALA A 28 4.34 -17.20 -8.40
C ALA A 28 5.68 -16.86 -9.04
N ILE A 29 6.73 -17.17 -8.31
CA ILE A 29 8.07 -17.05 -8.86
C ILE A 29 8.32 -18.31 -9.65
N VAL A 30 7.89 -18.28 -10.90
CA VAL A 30 7.95 -19.44 -11.75
C VAL A 30 9.05 -19.28 -12.78
N ASP A 31 9.84 -20.31 -12.90
CA ASP A 31 10.80 -20.39 -13.96
C ASP A 31 10.53 -21.70 -14.66
N SER A 32 10.33 -21.66 -15.96
CA SER A 32 10.04 -22.86 -16.71
C SER A 32 11.20 -23.82 -16.68
N ASP A 33 12.38 -23.33 -16.45
CA ASP A 33 13.54 -24.19 -16.20
C ASP A 33 13.68 -24.37 -14.72
N ASP A 34 14.10 -25.52 -14.31
CA ASP A 34 14.27 -25.81 -12.90
C ASP A 34 15.35 -24.99 -12.25
N ASP A 35 16.04 -24.24 -13.04
CA ASP A 35 17.25 -23.57 -12.63
C ASP A 35 17.09 -22.09 -12.54
N ILE A 36 16.30 -21.64 -11.60
CA ILE A 36 16.16 -20.20 -11.40
C ILE A 36 17.39 -19.70 -10.63
N SER A 37 18.04 -18.70 -11.17
CA SER A 37 19.23 -18.19 -10.52
C SER A 37 18.88 -17.49 -9.21
N ALA A 38 19.86 -17.48 -8.30
CA ALA A 38 19.67 -16.82 -7.01
C ALA A 38 19.34 -15.34 -7.18
N ASP A 39 19.96 -14.71 -8.17
CA ASP A 39 19.70 -13.30 -8.43
C ASP A 39 18.26 -13.05 -8.86
N ARG A 40 17.76 -13.90 -9.75
CA ARG A 40 16.39 -13.75 -10.22
C ARG A 40 15.38 -13.98 -9.10
N LEU A 41 15.65 -14.97 -8.29
CA LEU A 41 14.79 -15.27 -7.16
C LEU A 41 14.79 -14.11 -6.17
N LYS A 42 15.96 -13.58 -5.90
CA LYS A 42 16.11 -12.46 -4.99
C LYS A 42 15.39 -11.23 -5.52
N ASN A 43 15.53 -10.95 -6.82
CA ASN A 43 14.86 -9.80 -7.42
C ASN A 43 13.36 -9.96 -7.40
N ALA A 44 12.86 -11.15 -7.67
CA ALA A 44 11.43 -11.41 -7.64
C ALA A 44 10.88 -11.22 -6.23
N ALA A 45 11.61 -11.71 -5.24
CA ALA A 45 11.19 -11.58 -3.85
C ALA A 45 11.18 -10.11 -3.43
N ALA A 46 12.19 -9.36 -3.84
CA ALA A 46 12.25 -7.93 -3.53
C ALA A 46 11.09 -7.17 -4.18
N THR A 47 10.77 -7.53 -5.43
CA THR A 47 9.66 -6.90 -6.12
C THR A 47 8.34 -7.15 -5.40
N LYS A 48 8.14 -8.38 -4.93
CA LYS A 48 6.92 -8.71 -4.19
C LYS A 48 6.85 -7.96 -2.87
N LYS A 49 7.97 -7.86 -2.18
CA LYS A 49 8.02 -7.12 -0.94
C LYS A 49 7.64 -5.67 -1.16
N LEU A 50 8.19 -5.05 -2.20
CA LEU A 50 7.87 -3.67 -2.51
C LEU A 50 6.40 -3.51 -2.87
N ALA A 51 5.86 -4.47 -3.63
CA ALA A 51 4.45 -4.41 -3.99
C ALA A 51 3.56 -4.44 -2.76
N ILE A 52 3.88 -5.29 -1.80
CA ILE A 52 3.10 -5.40 -0.57
C ILE A 52 3.20 -4.11 0.24
N PHE A 53 4.40 -3.59 0.41
CA PHE A 53 4.61 -2.37 1.16
C PHE A 53 3.93 -1.19 0.50
N ASP A 54 4.04 -1.10 -0.83
CA ASP A 54 3.40 -0.01 -1.58
C ASP A 54 1.89 -0.10 -1.47
N ALA A 55 1.34 -1.31 -1.50
CA ALA A 55 -0.10 -1.50 -1.37
C ALA A 55 -0.59 -0.98 -0.01
N PHE A 56 0.14 -1.31 1.05
CA PHE A 56 -0.21 -0.80 2.37
C PHE A 56 -0.11 0.72 2.45
N GLU A 57 0.93 1.27 1.85
CA GLU A 57 1.13 2.71 1.86
C GLU A 57 -0.01 3.42 1.14
N ILE A 58 -0.36 2.93 -0.03
CA ILE A 58 -1.45 3.51 -0.81
C ILE A 58 -2.76 3.40 -0.06
N LEU A 59 -3.02 2.22 0.51
CA LEU A 59 -4.26 1.98 1.22
C LEU A 59 -4.39 2.91 2.43
N ASN A 60 -3.30 3.07 3.18
CA ASN A 60 -3.31 3.97 4.33
C ASN A 60 -3.62 5.39 3.92
N ARG A 61 -3.05 5.82 2.81
CA ARG A 61 -3.30 7.18 2.33
C ARG A 61 -4.73 7.34 1.86
N ILE A 62 -5.27 6.29 1.21
CA ILE A 62 -6.65 6.32 0.76
C ILE A 62 -7.58 6.47 1.97
N GLU A 63 -7.33 5.71 3.03
CA GLU A 63 -8.16 5.77 4.21
C GLU A 63 -8.13 7.16 4.83
N LEU A 64 -6.96 7.75 4.88
CA LEU A 64 -6.81 9.10 5.41
C LEU A 64 -7.60 10.11 4.59
N GLU A 65 -7.42 10.07 3.28
CA GLU A 65 -8.10 11.02 2.40
C GLU A 65 -9.61 10.80 2.39
N GLN A 66 -10.04 9.55 2.45
CA GLN A 66 -11.45 9.25 2.50
C GLN A 66 -12.08 9.79 3.78
N SER A 67 -11.37 9.66 4.90
CA SER A 67 -11.85 10.21 6.17
C SER A 67 -12.01 11.72 6.11
N ILE A 68 -11.06 12.39 5.46
CA ILE A 68 -11.14 13.83 5.30
C ILE A 68 -12.35 14.21 4.46
N LEU A 69 -12.58 13.48 3.36
CA LEU A 69 -13.73 13.75 2.50
C LEU A 69 -15.05 13.54 3.24
N ASP A 70 -15.08 12.55 4.11
CA ASP A 70 -16.28 12.21 4.86
C ASP A 70 -16.42 12.99 6.15
N ASN A 71 -15.46 13.84 6.45
CA ASN A 71 -15.44 14.60 7.72
C ASN A 71 -15.47 13.69 8.92
N LYS A 72 -14.84 12.54 8.82
CA LYS A 72 -14.79 11.60 9.93
C LYS A 72 -13.47 11.70 10.67
N PRO A 73 -13.49 11.58 11.99
CA PRO A 73 -12.23 11.61 12.74
C PRO A 73 -11.42 10.36 12.45
N ILE A 74 -10.11 10.53 12.48
CA ILE A 74 -9.18 9.43 12.23
C ILE A 74 -8.60 8.97 13.57
N GLU A 75 -9.49 8.65 14.49
CA GLU A 75 -9.09 8.35 15.85
C GLU A 75 -8.19 7.12 15.96
N LYS A 76 -8.58 6.10 15.25
CA LYS A 76 -7.84 4.84 15.31
C LYS A 76 -6.39 5.02 14.87
N GLU A 77 -6.21 5.72 13.78
CA GLU A 77 -4.89 5.94 13.25
C GLU A 77 -4.08 6.88 14.12
N GLU A 78 -4.73 7.90 14.64
CA GLU A 78 -4.05 8.83 15.53
C GLU A 78 -3.57 8.15 16.80
N LYS A 79 -4.39 7.32 17.36
CA LYS A 79 -4.02 6.58 18.56
C LYS A 79 -2.81 5.70 18.33
N SER A 80 -2.84 4.99 17.25
CA SER A 80 -1.76 4.10 16.90
C SER A 80 -0.46 4.88 16.72
N PHE A 81 -0.57 5.98 16.02
CA PHE A 81 0.58 6.81 15.74
C PHE A 81 1.14 7.47 17.01
N LYS A 82 0.26 7.96 17.84
CA LYS A 82 0.68 8.60 19.09
C LYS A 82 1.36 7.60 20.02
N GLY A 83 0.80 6.42 20.13
CA GLY A 83 1.41 5.39 20.95
C GLY A 83 2.80 5.06 20.51
N PHE A 84 2.98 4.97 19.21
CA PHE A 84 4.29 4.69 18.66
C PHE A 84 5.27 5.81 18.95
N ALA A 85 4.83 7.04 18.76
CA ALA A 85 5.68 8.20 19.02
C ALA A 85 6.07 8.31 20.48
N GLU A 86 5.13 8.06 21.35
CA GLU A 86 5.40 8.09 22.79
C GLU A 86 6.43 7.06 23.19
N THR A 87 6.28 5.89 22.64
CA THR A 87 7.22 4.81 22.93
C THR A 87 8.63 5.19 22.50
N ARG A 88 8.73 5.84 21.39
CA ARG A 88 10.04 6.24 20.88
C ARG A 88 10.64 7.41 21.62
N SER A 89 9.82 8.22 22.20
CA SER A 89 10.31 9.38 22.95
C SER A 89 10.94 9.01 24.25
N ARG A 90 10.75 7.80 24.67
CA ARG A 90 11.33 7.33 25.92
C ARG A 90 12.64 6.61 25.71
#